data_1c7b8731bf074f65c65a05ca84678d3b
#
_entry.id   1c7b8731bf074f65c65a05ca84678d3b
#
_cell.length_a   1.000
_cell.length_b   1.000
_cell.length_c   1.000
_cell.angle_alpha   90.00
_cell.angle_beta   90.00
_cell.angle_gamma   90.00
#
_symmetry.space_group_name_H-M   'P 1'
#
loop_
_entity.id
_entity.type
_entity.pdbx_description
1 polymer ?
#
loop_
_entity_poly.entity_id
_entity_poly.type
_entity_poly.pdbx_seq_one_letter_code
_entity_poly.pdbx_strand_id
1 'polypeptide(L)'
;MRTRVIHLINPKTDSLTTRPLYMNRALYSPLAGLLAVAASIPRDQYEVVLTDENIEPIDFDLKADLVGISAMTSYVNRGYEIADQFRAKGMPVVMGGVHPSFMPQEALKHCDAVVVGEVELVIDKLLDDLEQGAMRGTYKSDKLHPMVGMPMPRYDLLKKNRYVNCTFVQTSRGCHQGCTFCAEPLMNGLKFRYRPVDEVIHEMENCGARTISINDADFFGTPERPKEIGRAHV
;
A
#
# COMPACT_ATOMS: atom_id res chain seq x y z
N MET A 1 -6.69 12.49 -25.05
CA MET A 1 -5.94 12.99 -23.89
C MET A 1 -4.79 12.01 -23.62
N ARG A 2 -3.61 12.47 -23.22
CA ARG A 2 -2.52 11.57 -22.80
C ARG A 2 -2.93 10.92 -21.46
N THR A 3 -2.84 9.60 -21.37
CA THR A 3 -3.00 8.89 -20.09
C THR A 3 -1.89 9.33 -19.14
N ARG A 4 -2.23 9.73 -17.93
CA ARG A 4 -1.26 10.13 -16.90
C ARG A 4 -0.64 8.89 -16.26
N VAL A 5 0.62 8.98 -15.87
CA VAL A 5 1.38 7.88 -15.28
C VAL A 5 1.58 8.14 -13.80
N ILE A 6 1.18 7.19 -12.96
CA ILE A 6 1.48 7.18 -11.52
C ILE A 6 2.48 6.07 -11.24
N HIS A 7 3.65 6.44 -10.71
CA HIS A 7 4.71 5.50 -10.34
C HIS A 7 4.64 5.21 -8.84
N LEU A 8 4.17 4.02 -8.48
CA LEU A 8 4.14 3.55 -7.09
C LEU A 8 5.42 2.80 -6.75
N ILE A 9 6.07 3.16 -5.65
CA ILE A 9 7.39 2.62 -5.28
C ILE A 9 7.36 2.08 -3.85
N ASN A 10 7.87 0.86 -3.70
CA ASN A 10 8.26 0.30 -2.41
C ASN A 10 9.79 0.38 -2.27
N PRO A 11 10.31 1.17 -1.34
CA PRO A 11 11.74 1.23 -1.05
C PRO A 11 12.28 -0.10 -0.53
N LYS A 12 13.53 -0.40 -0.83
CA LYS A 12 14.21 -1.59 -0.28
C LYS A 12 14.40 -1.47 1.23
N THR A 13 14.42 -2.62 1.89
CA THR A 13 14.71 -2.72 3.32
C THR A 13 16.23 -2.92 3.53
N ASP A 14 16.81 -2.19 4.48
CA ASP A 14 18.26 -2.29 4.79
C ASP A 14 18.71 -3.69 5.21
N SER A 15 17.83 -4.45 5.86
CA SER A 15 18.11 -5.85 6.23
C SER A 15 18.35 -6.78 5.03
N LEU A 16 17.95 -6.37 3.83
CA LEU A 16 18.10 -7.14 2.60
C LEU A 16 19.26 -6.65 1.71
N THR A 17 19.87 -5.51 2.02
CA THR A 17 20.96 -4.91 1.20
C THR A 17 22.22 -5.76 1.13
N THR A 18 22.46 -6.61 2.13
CA THR A 18 23.63 -7.50 2.20
C THR A 18 23.40 -8.86 1.56
N ARG A 19 22.16 -9.17 1.14
CA ARG A 19 21.84 -10.47 0.52
C ARG A 19 21.81 -10.37 -1.00
N PRO A 20 22.31 -11.37 -1.73
CA PRO A 20 22.19 -11.40 -3.19
C PRO A 20 20.73 -11.33 -3.62
N LEU A 21 20.46 -10.57 -4.68
CA LEU A 21 19.10 -10.29 -5.20
C LEU A 21 18.25 -11.56 -5.43
N TYR A 22 18.90 -12.68 -5.80
CA TYR A 22 18.22 -13.96 -6.01
C TYR A 22 17.73 -14.63 -4.72
N MET A 23 18.39 -14.38 -3.58
CA MET A 23 17.94 -14.90 -2.28
C MET A 23 16.72 -14.12 -1.74
N ASN A 24 16.62 -12.85 -2.08
CA ASN A 24 15.47 -12.02 -1.71
C ASN A 24 14.19 -12.49 -2.42
N ARG A 25 14.31 -12.92 -3.69
CA ARG A 25 13.19 -13.44 -4.48
C ARG A 25 12.49 -14.65 -3.88
N ALA A 26 13.24 -15.50 -3.15
CA ALA A 26 12.67 -16.72 -2.55
C ALA A 26 11.92 -16.47 -1.24
N LEU A 27 12.03 -15.27 -0.66
CA LEU A 27 11.52 -14.96 0.67
C LEU A 27 10.56 -13.75 0.69
N TYR A 28 10.34 -13.10 -0.46
CA TYR A 28 9.59 -11.85 -0.50
C TYR A 28 8.16 -12.07 -0.98
N SER A 29 7.21 -11.60 -0.18
CA SER A 29 5.79 -11.62 -0.52
C SER A 29 5.36 -10.32 -1.20
N PRO A 30 4.34 -10.36 -2.08
CA PRO A 30 3.83 -9.18 -2.74
C PRO A 30 3.33 -8.10 -1.77
N LEU A 31 3.42 -6.87 -2.22
CA LEU A 31 3.10 -5.64 -1.49
C LEU A 31 1.59 -5.36 -1.43
N ALA A 32 0.87 -6.06 -0.57
CA ALA A 32 -0.59 -5.94 -0.49
C ALA A 32 -1.07 -4.47 -0.36
N GLY A 33 -0.37 -3.66 0.44
CA GLY A 33 -0.74 -2.25 0.63
C GLY A 33 -0.66 -1.42 -0.65
N LEU A 34 0.45 -1.51 -1.42
CA LEU A 34 0.56 -0.76 -2.67
C LEU A 34 -0.36 -1.28 -3.77
N LEU A 35 -0.68 -2.57 -3.78
CA LEU A 35 -1.66 -3.14 -4.70
C LEU A 35 -3.08 -2.62 -4.41
N ALA A 36 -3.42 -2.43 -3.14
CA ALA A 36 -4.68 -1.81 -2.72
C ALA A 36 -4.72 -0.32 -3.07
N VAL A 37 -3.63 0.42 -2.85
CA VAL A 37 -3.50 1.82 -3.32
C VAL A 37 -3.71 1.91 -4.83
N ALA A 38 -3.04 1.05 -5.60
CA ALA A 38 -3.20 1.01 -7.06
C ALA A 38 -4.64 0.68 -7.50
N ALA A 39 -5.36 -0.12 -6.71
CA ALA A 39 -6.75 -0.45 -6.98
C ALA A 39 -7.72 0.73 -6.78
N SER A 40 -7.36 1.66 -5.90
CA SER A 40 -8.12 2.88 -5.63
C SER A 40 -7.90 3.98 -6.69
N ILE A 41 -6.96 3.81 -7.62
CA ILE A 41 -6.67 4.75 -8.70
C ILE A 41 -7.53 4.42 -9.92
N PRO A 42 -8.28 5.38 -10.50
CA PRO A 42 -9.12 5.17 -11.69
C PRO A 42 -8.30 4.68 -12.91
N ARG A 43 -8.60 3.47 -13.41
CA ARG A 43 -7.85 2.81 -14.49
C ARG A 43 -8.05 3.43 -15.86
N ASP A 44 -9.15 4.11 -16.06
CA ASP A 44 -9.50 4.80 -17.31
C ASP A 44 -8.78 6.14 -17.46
N GLN A 45 -8.26 6.70 -16.38
CA GLN A 45 -7.59 8.00 -16.35
C GLN A 45 -6.07 7.89 -16.14
N TYR A 46 -5.63 6.86 -15.41
CA TYR A 46 -4.25 6.71 -14.98
C TYR A 46 -3.67 5.33 -15.32
N GLU A 47 -2.47 5.33 -15.85
CA GLU A 47 -1.61 4.15 -15.91
C GLU A 47 -0.79 4.08 -14.63
N VAL A 48 -0.79 2.91 -13.97
CA VAL A 48 -0.01 2.69 -12.76
C VAL A 48 1.18 1.79 -13.07
N VAL A 49 2.37 2.30 -12.78
CA VAL A 49 3.62 1.53 -12.78
C VAL A 49 3.98 1.23 -11.33
N LEU A 50 4.23 -0.03 -11.02
CA LEU A 50 4.63 -0.49 -9.68
C LEU A 50 6.08 -0.96 -9.70
N THR A 51 6.93 -0.36 -8.88
CA THR A 51 8.33 -0.79 -8.66
C THR A 51 8.55 -1.20 -7.21
N ASP A 52 8.99 -2.43 -7.02
CA ASP A 52 9.48 -2.90 -5.73
C ASP A 52 11.01 -2.96 -5.78
N GLU A 53 11.68 -2.04 -5.08
CA GLU A 53 13.15 -1.95 -5.08
C GLU A 53 13.83 -3.18 -4.47
N ASN A 54 13.09 -4.05 -3.77
CA ASN A 54 13.63 -5.30 -3.24
C ASN A 54 13.85 -6.36 -4.34
N ILE A 55 13.18 -6.23 -5.48
CA ILE A 55 13.24 -7.22 -6.57
C ILE A 55 13.77 -6.65 -7.89
N GLU A 56 13.77 -5.32 -8.05
CA GLU A 56 14.26 -4.65 -9.25
C GLU A 56 14.76 -3.23 -8.95
N PRO A 57 15.66 -2.68 -9.76
CA PRO A 57 16.10 -1.30 -9.62
C PRO A 57 14.96 -0.33 -9.97
N ILE A 58 14.98 0.84 -9.31
CA ILE A 58 14.09 1.95 -9.66
C ILE A 58 14.60 2.61 -10.93
N ASP A 59 13.71 2.82 -11.90
CA ASP A 59 13.98 3.68 -13.05
C ASP A 59 13.66 5.13 -12.68
N PHE A 60 14.71 5.88 -12.36
CA PHE A 60 14.59 7.31 -12.04
C PHE A 60 14.36 8.21 -13.26
N ASP A 61 14.47 7.69 -14.48
CA ASP A 61 14.21 8.43 -15.72
C ASP A 61 12.79 8.20 -16.27
N LEU A 62 12.03 7.30 -15.64
CA LEU A 62 10.60 7.13 -15.91
C LEU A 62 9.87 8.45 -15.66
N LYS A 63 9.26 8.98 -16.70
CA LYS A 63 8.45 10.21 -16.61
C LYS A 63 7.07 9.86 -16.06
N ALA A 64 6.87 10.15 -14.78
CA ALA A 64 5.60 10.02 -14.10
C ALA A 64 4.97 11.39 -13.85
N ASP A 65 3.65 11.44 -13.88
CA ASP A 65 2.88 12.63 -13.49
C ASP A 65 2.73 12.72 -11.96
N LEU A 66 2.91 11.58 -11.27
CA LEU A 66 2.96 11.48 -9.82
C LEU A 66 3.85 10.29 -9.40
N VAL A 67 4.67 10.47 -8.37
CA VAL A 67 5.40 9.40 -7.71
C VAL A 67 4.81 9.17 -6.32
N GLY A 68 4.33 7.96 -6.05
CA GLY A 68 3.79 7.54 -4.75
C GLY A 68 4.74 6.57 -4.05
N ILE A 69 5.17 6.90 -2.83
CA ILE A 69 6.12 6.10 -2.07
C ILE A 69 5.46 5.62 -0.77
N SER A 70 5.44 4.31 -0.53
CA SER A 70 4.97 3.74 0.73
C SER A 70 6.14 3.32 1.59
N ALA A 71 6.21 3.83 2.84
CA ALA A 71 7.33 3.56 3.71
C ALA A 71 6.93 3.15 5.13
N MET A 72 7.64 2.17 5.67
CA MET A 72 7.66 1.85 7.10
C MET A 72 8.90 2.48 7.75
N THR A 73 8.90 2.59 9.08
CA THR A 73 10.00 3.23 9.84
C THR A 73 11.37 2.60 9.55
N SER A 74 11.41 1.29 9.31
CA SER A 74 12.67 0.56 9.09
C SER A 74 13.39 0.91 7.77
N TYR A 75 12.69 1.50 6.80
CA TYR A 75 13.27 1.86 5.50
C TYR A 75 12.83 3.25 4.98
N VAL A 76 12.29 4.09 5.85
CA VAL A 76 11.82 5.42 5.47
C VAL A 76 12.95 6.32 4.94
N ASN A 77 14.15 6.22 5.49
CA ASN A 77 15.31 6.98 4.99
C ASN A 77 15.55 6.72 3.50
N ARG A 78 15.44 5.44 3.07
CA ARG A 78 15.51 5.11 1.65
C ARG A 78 14.35 5.72 0.88
N GLY A 79 13.15 5.75 1.46
CA GLY A 79 11.98 6.45 0.89
C GLY A 79 12.25 7.93 0.67
N TYR A 80 12.89 8.61 1.63
CA TYR A 80 13.25 10.03 1.52
C TYR A 80 14.29 10.28 0.42
N GLU A 81 15.34 9.44 0.33
CA GLU A 81 16.32 9.53 -0.76
C GLU A 81 15.68 9.40 -2.15
N ILE A 82 14.72 8.49 -2.29
CA ILE A 82 13.97 8.28 -3.55
C ILE A 82 13.11 9.51 -3.84
N ALA A 83 12.39 10.01 -2.85
CA ALA A 83 11.53 11.17 -2.96
C ALA A 83 12.32 12.42 -3.41
N ASP A 84 13.45 12.67 -2.76
CA ASP A 84 14.33 13.83 -3.08
C ASP A 84 14.87 13.75 -4.52
N GLN A 85 15.21 12.54 -5.01
CA GLN A 85 15.70 12.37 -6.38
C GLN A 85 14.61 12.66 -7.43
N PHE A 86 13.36 12.22 -7.21
CA PHE A 86 12.27 12.53 -8.14
C PHE A 86 11.86 14.00 -8.08
N ARG A 87 11.82 14.61 -6.89
CA ARG A 87 11.56 16.05 -6.74
C ARG A 87 12.64 16.91 -7.40
N ALA A 88 13.91 16.52 -7.31
CA ALA A 88 15.00 17.20 -8.00
C ALA A 88 14.83 17.19 -9.53
N LYS A 89 14.08 16.23 -10.07
CA LYS A 89 13.70 16.14 -11.48
C LYS A 89 12.38 16.86 -11.81
N GLY A 90 11.77 17.52 -10.84
CA GLY A 90 10.52 18.27 -10.99
C GLY A 90 9.25 17.40 -11.00
N MET A 91 9.33 16.14 -10.58
CA MET A 91 8.17 15.26 -10.47
C MET A 91 7.50 15.43 -9.10
N PRO A 92 6.16 15.58 -9.04
CA PRO A 92 5.43 15.63 -7.78
C PRO A 92 5.53 14.29 -7.04
N VAL A 93 5.76 14.35 -5.73
CA VAL A 93 5.93 13.17 -4.87
C VAL A 93 4.92 13.18 -3.73
N VAL A 94 4.22 12.07 -3.54
CA VAL A 94 3.39 11.80 -2.36
C VAL A 94 3.96 10.63 -1.57
N MET A 95 4.01 10.75 -0.25
CA MET A 95 4.40 9.66 0.63
C MET A 95 3.22 9.19 1.48
N GLY A 96 3.18 7.88 1.75
CA GLY A 96 2.20 7.25 2.62
C GLY A 96 2.79 6.04 3.33
N GLY A 97 1.92 5.26 3.97
CA GLY A 97 2.32 4.11 4.79
C GLY A 97 2.50 4.48 6.26
N VAL A 98 3.03 3.54 7.04
CA VAL A 98 3.05 3.65 8.51
C VAL A 98 3.85 4.85 8.98
N HIS A 99 5.12 4.99 8.54
CA HIS A 99 5.97 6.06 9.06
C HIS A 99 5.49 7.46 8.67
N PRO A 100 5.18 7.77 7.40
CA PRO A 100 4.63 9.09 7.04
C PRO A 100 3.31 9.42 7.74
N SER A 101 2.49 8.41 8.08
CA SER A 101 1.26 8.62 8.84
C SER A 101 1.51 9.10 10.27
N PHE A 102 2.57 8.63 10.91
CA PHE A 102 2.94 9.06 12.28
C PHE A 102 3.83 10.29 12.30
N MET A 103 4.62 10.51 11.26
CA MET A 103 5.61 11.60 11.17
C MET A 103 5.40 12.45 9.92
N PRO A 104 4.18 12.99 9.70
CA PRO A 104 3.87 13.70 8.45
C PRO A 104 4.72 14.97 8.23
N GLN A 105 5.05 15.68 9.30
CA GLN A 105 5.87 16.89 9.20
C GLN A 105 7.34 16.59 8.86
N GLU A 106 7.83 15.42 9.22
CA GLU A 106 9.14 14.94 8.80
C GLU A 106 9.12 14.58 7.31
N ALA A 107 8.15 13.76 6.91
CA ALA A 107 7.99 13.32 5.53
C ALA A 107 7.79 14.49 4.55
N LEU A 108 7.06 15.56 4.95
CA LEU A 108 6.85 16.76 4.14
C LEU A 108 8.12 17.56 3.83
N LYS A 109 9.24 17.29 4.48
CA LYS A 109 10.53 17.87 4.08
C LYS A 109 11.05 17.25 2.78
N HIS A 110 10.64 16.03 2.48
CA HIS A 110 11.10 15.20 1.36
C HIS A 110 10.06 15.02 0.24
N CYS A 111 8.78 15.30 0.48
CA CYS A 111 7.71 15.13 -0.51
C CYS A 111 6.79 16.36 -0.55
N ASP A 112 5.94 16.42 -1.57
CA ASP A 112 4.99 17.52 -1.76
C ASP A 112 3.70 17.29 -0.97
N ALA A 113 3.34 16.02 -0.78
CA ALA A 113 2.16 15.63 -0.03
C ALA A 113 2.37 14.35 0.78
N VAL A 114 1.62 14.20 1.86
CA VAL A 114 1.58 13.01 2.71
C VAL A 114 0.16 12.53 2.87
N VAL A 115 -0.06 11.24 2.60
CA VAL A 115 -1.31 10.55 2.96
C VAL A 115 -1.17 9.97 4.36
N VAL A 116 -2.05 10.38 5.27
CA VAL A 116 -2.11 9.90 6.66
C VAL A 116 -3.27 8.93 6.82
N GLY A 117 -2.95 7.67 7.16
CA GLY A 117 -3.93 6.60 7.32
C GLY A 117 -4.37 5.98 6.00
N GLU A 118 -5.68 5.83 5.81
CA GLU A 118 -6.27 5.07 4.71
C GLU A 118 -6.44 5.94 3.46
N VAL A 119 -5.80 5.54 2.37
CA VAL A 119 -5.81 6.28 1.09
C VAL A 119 -7.18 6.32 0.44
N GLU A 120 -7.98 5.29 0.63
CA GLU A 120 -9.29 5.09 0.00
C GLU A 120 -10.26 6.25 0.24
N LEU A 121 -10.08 6.97 1.34
CA LEU A 121 -10.95 8.10 1.71
C LEU A 121 -10.45 9.47 1.23
N VAL A 122 -9.25 9.53 0.67
CA VAL A 122 -8.62 10.81 0.29
C VAL A 122 -8.06 10.80 -1.13
N ILE A 123 -8.09 9.66 -1.81
CA ILE A 123 -7.48 9.49 -3.13
C ILE A 123 -8.10 10.41 -4.18
N ASP A 124 -9.43 10.53 -4.22
CA ASP A 124 -10.12 11.37 -5.20
C ASP A 124 -9.67 12.83 -5.07
N LYS A 125 -9.67 13.35 -3.83
CA LYS A 125 -9.19 14.72 -3.57
C LYS A 125 -7.72 14.89 -3.95
N LEU A 126 -6.87 13.91 -3.66
CA LEU A 126 -5.45 13.96 -3.99
C LEU A 126 -5.25 14.02 -5.51
N LEU A 127 -5.99 13.23 -6.26
CA LEU A 127 -5.91 13.20 -7.72
C LEU A 127 -6.48 14.49 -8.34
N ASP A 128 -7.58 15.01 -7.81
CA ASP A 128 -8.14 16.30 -8.24
C ASP A 128 -7.14 17.45 -8.00
N ASP A 129 -6.51 17.50 -6.84
CA ASP A 129 -5.49 18.51 -6.52
C ASP A 129 -4.24 18.33 -7.41
N LEU A 130 -3.85 17.09 -7.73
CA LEU A 130 -2.78 16.80 -8.69
C LEU A 130 -3.10 17.38 -10.07
N GLU A 131 -4.33 17.18 -10.56
CA GLU A 131 -4.77 17.68 -11.84
C GLU A 131 -4.75 19.19 -11.95
N GLN A 132 -5.05 19.85 -10.85
CA GLN A 132 -5.05 21.31 -10.73
C GLN A 132 -3.65 21.89 -10.41
N GLY A 133 -2.62 21.04 -10.25
CA GLY A 133 -1.29 21.45 -9.81
C GLY A 133 -1.26 22.02 -8.39
N ALA A 134 -2.23 21.64 -7.57
CA ALA A 134 -2.44 22.13 -6.20
C ALA A 134 -2.11 21.08 -5.12
N MET A 135 -1.63 19.88 -5.51
CA MET A 135 -1.31 18.80 -4.59
C MET A 135 -0.20 19.23 -3.61
N ARG A 136 -0.54 19.33 -2.31
CA ARG A 136 0.42 19.71 -1.25
C ARG A 136 -0.08 19.40 0.14
N GLY A 137 0.85 19.24 1.08
CA GLY A 137 0.54 19.13 2.50
C GLY A 137 -0.01 17.74 2.88
N THR A 138 -0.93 17.68 3.82
CA THR A 138 -1.39 16.43 4.40
C THR A 138 -2.81 16.10 3.95
N TYR A 139 -2.99 14.90 3.40
CA TYR A 139 -4.28 14.30 3.06
C TYR A 139 -4.66 13.31 4.15
N LYS A 140 -5.70 13.61 4.90
CA LYS A 140 -6.17 12.80 6.02
C LYS A 140 -7.70 12.83 6.07
N SER A 141 -8.31 11.69 6.38
CA SER A 141 -9.72 11.59 6.73
C SER A 141 -9.89 11.46 8.25
N ASP A 142 -10.91 12.11 8.79
CA ASP A 142 -11.33 11.91 10.19
C ASP A 142 -12.16 10.62 10.38
N LYS A 143 -12.52 9.97 9.26
CA LYS A 143 -13.26 8.71 9.24
C LYS A 143 -12.34 7.57 8.85
N LEU A 144 -12.68 6.37 9.27
CA LEU A 144 -12.07 5.13 8.82
C LEU A 144 -12.96 4.48 7.74
N HIS A 145 -12.34 3.87 6.73
CA HIS A 145 -13.07 3.21 5.66
C HIS A 145 -13.89 2.01 6.19
N PRO A 146 -15.15 1.84 5.81
CA PRO A 146 -16.00 0.77 6.34
C PRO A 146 -15.61 -0.64 5.89
N MET A 147 -14.65 -0.79 5.00
CA MET A 147 -14.17 -2.06 4.43
C MET A 147 -15.17 -2.79 3.52
N VAL A 148 -16.28 -2.17 3.18
CA VAL A 148 -17.28 -2.69 2.23
C VAL A 148 -17.04 -2.06 0.86
N GLY A 149 -17.12 -2.85 -0.20
CA GLY A 149 -16.88 -2.38 -1.57
C GLY A 149 -15.42 -2.05 -1.85
N MET A 150 -14.49 -2.67 -1.13
CA MET A 150 -13.05 -2.50 -1.38
C MET A 150 -12.71 -3.01 -2.78
N PRO A 151 -12.03 -2.20 -3.62
CA PRO A 151 -11.60 -2.69 -4.92
C PRO A 151 -10.60 -3.84 -4.76
N MET A 152 -10.68 -4.81 -5.66
CA MET A 152 -9.72 -5.91 -5.70
C MET A 152 -8.30 -5.39 -5.94
N PRO A 153 -7.30 -5.76 -5.12
CA PRO A 153 -5.93 -5.32 -5.30
C PRO A 153 -5.38 -5.63 -6.70
N ARG A 154 -4.52 -4.76 -7.22
CA ARG A 154 -3.98 -4.82 -8.58
C ARG A 154 -2.90 -5.89 -8.73
N TYR A 155 -3.28 -7.17 -8.56
CA TYR A 155 -2.38 -8.33 -8.74
C TYR A 155 -1.80 -8.45 -10.16
N ASP A 156 -2.45 -7.81 -11.14
CA ASP A 156 -1.98 -7.69 -12.52
C ASP A 156 -0.68 -6.90 -12.65
N LEU A 157 -0.37 -6.00 -11.72
CA LEU A 157 0.88 -5.23 -11.69
C LEU A 157 2.08 -6.02 -11.16
N LEU A 158 1.85 -7.19 -10.56
CA LEU A 158 2.93 -7.99 -10.00
C LEU A 158 3.75 -8.69 -11.09
N LYS A 159 5.06 -8.61 -10.96
CA LYS A 159 6.00 -9.45 -11.71
C LYS A 159 6.06 -10.85 -11.09
N LYS A 160 5.06 -11.70 -11.40
CA LYS A 160 4.75 -12.98 -10.73
C LYS A 160 5.97 -13.88 -10.49
N ASN A 161 6.94 -13.90 -11.39
CA ASN A 161 8.15 -14.73 -11.26
C ASN A 161 9.21 -14.15 -10.30
N ARG A 162 8.95 -13.02 -9.67
CA ARG A 162 9.88 -12.32 -8.79
C ARG A 162 9.55 -12.47 -7.31
N TYR A 163 8.37 -13.01 -6.99
CA TYR A 163 7.89 -13.22 -5.62
C TYR A 163 7.71 -14.72 -5.33
N VAL A 164 7.67 -15.08 -4.05
CA VAL A 164 7.15 -16.41 -3.66
C VAL A 164 5.69 -16.52 -4.10
N ASN A 165 5.25 -17.74 -4.41
CA ASN A 165 3.86 -17.96 -4.82
C ASN A 165 2.91 -17.94 -3.60
N CYS A 166 2.91 -16.81 -2.91
CA CYS A 166 2.10 -16.51 -1.74
C CYS A 166 1.64 -15.06 -1.86
N THR A 167 0.40 -14.78 -1.50
CA THR A 167 -0.12 -13.42 -1.39
C THR A 167 -0.74 -13.17 -0.03
N PHE A 168 -0.94 -11.89 0.30
CA PHE A 168 -1.63 -11.47 1.49
C PHE A 168 -3.04 -11.00 1.15
N VAL A 169 -4.03 -11.55 1.84
CA VAL A 169 -5.41 -11.09 1.78
C VAL A 169 -5.78 -10.49 3.14
N GLN A 170 -6.29 -9.27 3.13
CA GLN A 170 -6.75 -8.59 4.32
C GLN A 170 -8.27 -8.77 4.45
N THR A 171 -8.73 -9.34 5.56
CA THR A 171 -10.16 -9.58 5.81
C THR A 171 -10.78 -8.58 6.78
N SER A 172 -9.91 -7.91 7.56
CA SER A 172 -10.33 -6.88 8.53
C SER A 172 -9.23 -5.84 8.77
N ARG A 173 -9.63 -4.69 9.30
CA ARG A 173 -8.75 -3.65 9.86
C ARG A 173 -9.17 -3.32 11.28
N GLY A 174 -8.20 -2.85 12.09
CA GLY A 174 -8.39 -2.52 13.49
C GLY A 174 -8.14 -3.71 14.42
N CYS A 175 -7.91 -3.40 15.70
CA CYS A 175 -7.65 -4.41 16.73
C CYS A 175 -8.10 -3.89 18.08
N HIS A 176 -8.87 -4.70 18.84
CA HIS A 176 -9.42 -4.31 20.13
C HIS A 176 -8.44 -4.43 21.31
N GLN A 177 -7.26 -5.02 21.10
CA GLN A 177 -6.31 -5.31 22.19
C GLN A 177 -5.70 -4.05 22.83
N GLY A 178 -5.58 -2.95 22.09
CA GLY A 178 -5.08 -1.67 22.63
C GLY A 178 -3.67 -1.73 23.20
N CYS A 179 -2.80 -2.60 22.69
CA CYS A 179 -1.43 -2.75 23.15
C CYS A 179 -0.64 -1.44 23.00
N THR A 180 0.03 -0.99 24.07
CA THR A 180 0.69 0.33 24.14
C THR A 180 1.87 0.50 23.18
N PHE A 181 2.45 -0.59 22.71
CA PHE A 181 3.57 -0.61 21.74
C PHE A 181 3.12 -0.79 20.29
N CYS A 182 1.84 -1.03 20.06
CA CYS A 182 1.34 -1.40 18.74
C CYS A 182 0.79 -0.17 18.00
N ALA A 183 1.20 -0.04 16.73
CA ALA A 183 0.72 1.03 15.85
C ALA A 183 -0.70 0.81 15.31
N GLU A 184 -1.17 -0.43 15.29
CA GLU A 184 -2.45 -0.81 14.68
C GLU A 184 -3.66 -0.04 15.21
N PRO A 185 -3.88 0.05 16.55
CA PRO A 185 -5.02 0.80 17.08
C PRO A 185 -4.99 2.29 16.72
N LEU A 186 -3.80 2.86 16.58
CA LEU A 186 -3.63 4.29 16.24
C LEU A 186 -3.90 4.55 14.75
N MET A 187 -3.58 3.60 13.89
CA MET A 187 -3.81 3.72 12.44
C MET A 187 -5.22 3.31 12.03
N ASN A 188 -5.67 2.16 12.52
CA ASN A 188 -6.86 1.49 12.03
C ASN A 188 -8.00 1.42 13.06
N GLY A 189 -7.80 1.98 14.26
CA GLY A 189 -8.81 2.05 15.32
C GLY A 189 -8.88 0.81 16.20
N LEU A 190 -9.62 0.95 17.33
CA LEU A 190 -9.78 -0.10 18.34
C LEU A 190 -10.95 -1.06 18.05
N LYS A 191 -11.67 -0.87 16.94
CA LYS A 191 -12.80 -1.73 16.56
C LYS A 191 -12.47 -2.44 15.26
N PHE A 192 -12.78 -3.72 15.20
CA PHE A 192 -12.70 -4.46 13.95
C PHE A 192 -13.69 -3.91 12.94
N ARG A 193 -13.21 -3.70 11.71
CA ARG A 193 -14.00 -3.41 10.52
C ARG A 193 -13.76 -4.55 9.54
N TYR A 194 -14.81 -5.26 9.18
CA TYR A 194 -14.73 -6.48 8.37
C TYR A 194 -15.11 -6.21 6.93
N ARG A 195 -14.38 -6.82 6.01
CA ARG A 195 -14.83 -6.97 4.63
C ARG A 195 -15.96 -8.01 4.57
N PRO A 196 -16.93 -7.85 3.68
CA PRO A 196 -17.89 -8.92 3.36
C PRO A 196 -17.16 -10.23 3.03
N VAL A 197 -17.72 -11.37 3.46
CA VAL A 197 -17.06 -12.67 3.25
C VAL A 197 -16.95 -13.00 1.76
N ASP A 198 -17.98 -12.70 0.99
CA ASP A 198 -18.02 -12.87 -0.46
C ASP A 198 -16.93 -12.07 -1.19
N GLU A 199 -16.65 -10.82 -0.77
CA GLU A 199 -15.54 -10.03 -1.31
C GLU A 199 -14.17 -10.66 -0.98
N VAL A 200 -14.02 -11.21 0.22
CA VAL A 200 -12.78 -11.88 0.64
C VAL A 200 -12.57 -13.15 -0.17
N ILE A 201 -13.58 -13.98 -0.33
CA ILE A 201 -13.52 -15.22 -1.12
C ILE A 201 -13.24 -14.89 -2.59
N HIS A 202 -13.93 -13.89 -3.15
CA HIS A 202 -13.68 -13.46 -4.53
C HIS A 202 -12.20 -13.05 -4.74
N GLU A 203 -11.60 -12.34 -3.79
CA GLU A 203 -10.18 -11.99 -3.86
C GLU A 203 -9.30 -13.25 -3.76
N MET A 204 -9.57 -14.16 -2.83
CA MET A 204 -8.81 -15.41 -2.67
C MET A 204 -8.79 -16.26 -3.95
N GLU A 205 -9.91 -16.35 -4.62
CA GLU A 205 -10.06 -17.13 -5.88
C GLU A 205 -9.35 -16.47 -7.06
N ASN A 206 -9.25 -15.12 -7.07
CA ASN A 206 -8.78 -14.36 -8.21
C ASN A 206 -7.39 -13.72 -8.02
N CYS A 207 -6.76 -13.84 -6.86
CA CYS A 207 -5.41 -13.29 -6.61
C CYS A 207 -4.29 -13.98 -7.41
N GLY A 208 -4.55 -15.18 -7.94
CA GLY A 208 -3.62 -15.96 -8.75
C GLY A 208 -2.44 -16.56 -7.99
N ALA A 209 -2.48 -16.60 -6.65
CA ALA A 209 -1.49 -17.25 -5.80
C ALA A 209 -1.95 -18.64 -5.37
N ARG A 210 -0.98 -19.56 -5.15
CA ARG A 210 -1.27 -20.91 -4.62
C ARG A 210 -1.45 -20.93 -3.11
N THR A 211 -0.79 -19.99 -2.43
CA THR A 211 -0.83 -19.87 -0.98
C THR A 211 -1.29 -18.48 -0.61
N ILE A 212 -2.22 -18.42 0.32
CA ILE A 212 -2.77 -17.17 0.83
C ILE A 212 -2.43 -17.06 2.31
N SER A 213 -1.90 -15.93 2.70
CA SER A 213 -1.71 -15.56 4.11
C SER A 213 -2.72 -14.48 4.47
N ILE A 214 -3.44 -14.67 5.56
CA ILE A 214 -4.33 -13.63 6.08
C ILE A 214 -3.48 -12.57 6.76
N ASN A 215 -3.66 -11.31 6.35
CA ASN A 215 -2.89 -10.16 6.85
C ASN A 215 -3.76 -9.24 7.72
N ASP A 216 -4.42 -9.83 8.70
CA ASP A 216 -5.19 -9.11 9.71
C ASP A 216 -4.34 -8.90 10.97
N ALA A 217 -4.59 -7.81 11.70
CA ALA A 217 -3.90 -7.55 12.97
C ALA A 217 -4.22 -8.61 14.03
N ASP A 218 -5.45 -9.13 14.01
CA ASP A 218 -5.91 -10.22 14.87
C ASP A 218 -7.04 -10.99 14.18
N PHE A 219 -6.69 -12.00 13.39
CA PHE A 219 -7.65 -12.81 12.63
C PHE A 219 -8.56 -13.65 13.53
N PHE A 220 -8.05 -14.07 14.69
CA PHE A 220 -8.77 -14.91 15.65
C PHE A 220 -9.44 -14.12 16.78
N GLY A 221 -9.29 -12.81 16.79
CA GLY A 221 -9.89 -11.94 17.81
C GLY A 221 -11.42 -11.99 17.88
N THR A 222 -12.05 -12.43 16.77
CA THR A 222 -13.47 -12.80 16.70
C THR A 222 -13.57 -14.21 16.17
N PRO A 223 -13.85 -15.22 17.03
CA PRO A 223 -13.79 -16.65 16.66
C PRO A 223 -14.73 -17.09 15.51
N GLU A 224 -15.80 -16.34 15.28
CA GLU A 224 -16.77 -16.58 14.23
C GLU A 224 -16.19 -16.31 12.84
N ARG A 225 -15.36 -15.27 12.71
CA ARG A 225 -14.81 -14.78 11.45
C ARG A 225 -13.99 -15.82 10.67
N PRO A 226 -13.00 -16.51 11.30
CA PRO A 226 -12.28 -17.60 10.62
C PRO A 226 -13.18 -18.75 10.18
N LYS A 227 -14.24 -19.04 10.94
CA LYS A 227 -15.20 -20.10 10.60
C LYS A 227 -16.06 -19.71 9.39
N GLU A 228 -16.51 -18.45 9.31
CA GLU A 228 -17.28 -17.93 8.17
C GLU A 228 -16.46 -18.03 6.88
N ILE A 229 -15.22 -17.52 6.90
CA ILE A 229 -14.32 -17.54 5.75
C ILE A 229 -13.98 -18.99 5.36
N GLY A 230 -13.63 -19.85 6.35
CA GLY A 230 -13.29 -21.24 6.10
C GLY A 230 -14.46 -22.03 5.49
N ARG A 231 -15.70 -21.78 5.90
CA ARG A 231 -16.89 -22.44 5.33
C ARG A 231 -17.23 -21.95 3.92
N ALA A 232 -17.00 -20.68 3.64
CA ALA A 232 -17.29 -20.10 2.34
C ALA A 232 -16.24 -20.47 1.27
N HIS A 233 -15.03 -20.91 1.70
CA HIS A 233 -13.95 -21.32 0.80
C HIS A 233 -14.02 -22.81 0.42
N VAL A 234 -14.86 -23.62 1.05
CA VAL A 234 -15.07 -25.04 0.76
C VAL A 234 -16.26 -25.20 -0.17
#